data_e6d073a6dc0f75b9bafcb97be6eb0829
#
_entry.id   e6d073a6dc0f75b9bafcb97be6eb0829
#
_cell.length_a   1.000
_cell.length_b   1.000
_cell.length_c   1.000
_cell.angle_alpha   90.00
_cell.angle_beta   90.00
_cell.angle_gamma   90.00
#
_symmetry.space_group_name_H-M   'P 1'
#
loop_
_entity.id
_entity.type
_entity.pdbx_description
1 polymer ?
#
loop_
_entity_poly.entity_id
_entity_poly.type
_entity_poly.pdbx_seq_one_letter_code
_entity_poly.pdbx_strand_id
1 'polypeptide(L)'
;MKKFLALALCLLAAVSAFSQRTPHKKPVIGISVGRSMRNTYARAIEMAGGIPIIIPETADTMQISQTLDLLDGMLMSGGEDVHPKFYGDTISAFCGEIDEDRDNYEFLLMRETMKRKMPMLAICRGIQILNVLMGGTLYQDLPTEHPSEVNHSQSEGLVLDAHEVDILPDTELYKIVGKNRMAVTSRHHQAVKDVAPGMRVAAWSPDSIVEAAEIPELSILAVQWHPETNVVNGDPEALKFYAKFIS
;
A
#
# COMPACT_ATOMS: atom_id res chain seq x y z
N MET A 1 -55.43 -20.52 -28.54
CA MET A 1 -54.96 -20.37 -27.15
C MET A 1 -53.57 -20.96 -26.86
N LYS A 2 -53.24 -22.20 -27.29
CA LYS A 2 -51.91 -22.81 -27.03
C LYS A 2 -50.72 -22.10 -27.65
N LYS A 3 -50.83 -21.42 -28.79
CA LYS A 3 -49.74 -20.69 -29.47
C LYS A 3 -49.41 -19.35 -28.77
N PHE A 4 -50.38 -18.69 -28.16
CA PHE A 4 -50.14 -17.45 -27.41
C PHE A 4 -49.47 -17.70 -26.06
N LEU A 5 -49.75 -18.86 -25.44
CA LEU A 5 -49.13 -19.24 -24.16
C LEU A 5 -47.63 -19.57 -24.33
N ALA A 6 -47.25 -20.22 -25.44
CA ALA A 6 -45.85 -20.51 -25.75
C ALA A 6 -45.01 -19.25 -26.02
N LEU A 7 -45.57 -18.24 -26.68
CA LEU A 7 -44.90 -16.97 -26.98
C LEU A 7 -44.67 -16.14 -25.69
N ALA A 8 -45.63 -16.13 -24.77
CA ALA A 8 -45.54 -15.45 -23.47
C ALA A 8 -44.47 -16.11 -22.56
N LEU A 9 -44.36 -17.45 -22.56
CA LEU A 9 -43.31 -18.16 -21.81
C LEU A 9 -41.92 -17.91 -22.37
N CYS A 10 -41.75 -17.84 -23.69
CA CYS A 10 -40.45 -17.49 -24.30
C CYS A 10 -40.02 -16.06 -24.05
N LEU A 11 -40.94 -15.10 -24.00
CA LEU A 11 -40.65 -13.71 -23.65
C LEU A 11 -40.28 -13.57 -22.16
N LEU A 12 -40.95 -14.28 -21.24
CA LEU A 12 -40.61 -14.30 -19.83
C LEU A 12 -39.22 -14.96 -19.58
N ALA A 13 -38.86 -16.02 -20.29
CA ALA A 13 -37.57 -16.66 -20.22
C ALA A 13 -36.45 -15.76 -20.78
N ALA A 14 -36.71 -14.99 -21.83
CA ALA A 14 -35.74 -14.03 -22.39
C ALA A 14 -35.48 -12.82 -21.46
N VAL A 15 -36.51 -12.35 -20.77
CA VAL A 15 -36.37 -11.24 -19.80
C VAL A 15 -35.62 -11.69 -18.54
N SER A 16 -35.83 -12.95 -18.07
CA SER A 16 -35.09 -13.48 -16.93
C SER A 16 -33.62 -13.80 -17.26
N ALA A 17 -33.26 -14.11 -18.50
CA ALA A 17 -31.86 -14.32 -18.92
C ALA A 17 -31.08 -13.01 -19.05
N PHE A 18 -31.74 -11.85 -19.19
CA PHE A 18 -31.08 -10.53 -19.24
C PHE A 18 -30.83 -9.93 -17.85
N SER A 19 -31.38 -10.54 -16.79
CA SER A 19 -31.39 -9.99 -15.40
C SER A 19 -30.29 -10.52 -14.46
N GLN A 20 -29.26 -11.24 -14.93
CA GLN A 20 -28.26 -11.85 -14.04
C GLN A 20 -26.80 -11.62 -14.47
N ARG A 21 -26.47 -10.43 -14.92
CA ARG A 21 -25.11 -9.93 -14.73
C ARG A 21 -25.20 -8.85 -13.64
N THR A 22 -25.09 -9.25 -12.38
CA THR A 22 -24.67 -8.31 -11.34
C THR A 22 -23.30 -7.79 -11.80
N PRO A 23 -23.15 -6.49 -12.10
CA PRO A 23 -21.82 -5.96 -12.38
C PRO A 23 -20.96 -6.32 -11.16
N HIS A 24 -19.82 -6.96 -11.38
CA HIS A 24 -18.84 -7.13 -10.30
C HIS A 24 -18.57 -5.75 -9.73
N LYS A 25 -18.96 -5.54 -8.47
CA LYS A 25 -18.71 -4.28 -7.75
C LYS A 25 -17.20 -4.10 -7.69
N LYS A 26 -16.68 -3.02 -8.27
CA LYS A 26 -15.27 -2.70 -8.16
C LYS A 26 -14.94 -2.37 -6.70
N PRO A 27 -13.86 -2.92 -6.12
CA PRO A 27 -13.44 -2.57 -4.77
C PRO A 27 -13.13 -1.08 -4.64
N VAL A 28 -13.54 -0.48 -3.53
CA VAL A 28 -13.30 0.91 -3.19
C VAL A 28 -12.11 0.99 -2.24
N ILE A 29 -11.03 1.63 -2.67
CA ILE A 29 -9.77 1.70 -1.94
C ILE A 29 -9.52 3.11 -1.45
N GLY A 30 -9.44 3.27 -0.13
CA GLY A 30 -9.03 4.52 0.48
C GLY A 30 -7.53 4.77 0.30
N ILE A 31 -7.14 6.01 0.10
CA ILE A 31 -5.73 6.43 0.01
C ILE A 31 -5.49 7.50 1.07
N SER A 32 -4.56 7.25 2.01
CA SER A 32 -4.02 8.31 2.85
C SER A 32 -3.02 9.13 2.03
N VAL A 33 -3.07 10.44 2.14
CA VAL A 33 -2.18 11.33 1.40
C VAL A 33 -1.66 12.44 2.29
N GLY A 34 -0.41 12.87 2.06
CA GLY A 34 0.14 14.07 2.64
C GLY A 34 -0.06 15.30 1.75
N ARG A 35 0.66 16.37 2.07
CA ARG A 35 0.58 17.67 1.38
C ARG A 35 0.89 17.58 -0.11
N SER A 36 1.75 16.66 -0.52
CA SER A 36 2.14 16.43 -1.92
C SER A 36 1.54 15.14 -2.46
N MET A 37 0.26 15.14 -2.78
CA MET A 37 -0.39 13.98 -3.39
C MET A 37 0.15 13.70 -4.79
N ARG A 38 0.70 12.50 -4.99
CA ARG A 38 1.02 12.00 -6.34
C ARG A 38 -0.17 11.24 -6.90
N ASN A 39 -0.62 11.61 -8.09
CA ASN A 39 -1.75 10.96 -8.77
C ASN A 39 -1.45 9.50 -9.17
N THR A 40 -0.20 9.05 -9.07
CA THR A 40 0.25 7.70 -9.42
C THR A 40 -0.44 6.61 -8.59
N TYR A 41 -0.66 6.84 -7.30
CA TYR A 41 -1.38 5.89 -6.42
C TYR A 41 -2.82 5.65 -6.91
N ALA A 42 -3.57 6.72 -7.17
CA ALA A 42 -4.95 6.61 -7.66
C ALA A 42 -4.98 5.91 -9.03
N ARG A 43 -4.10 6.29 -9.95
CA ARG A 43 -4.01 5.65 -11.26
C ARG A 43 -3.65 4.17 -11.19
N ALA A 44 -2.74 3.78 -10.29
CA ALA A 44 -2.37 2.37 -10.11
C ALA A 44 -3.57 1.54 -9.62
N ILE A 45 -4.38 2.06 -8.67
CA ILE A 45 -5.63 1.43 -8.22
C ILE A 45 -6.62 1.31 -9.37
N GLU A 46 -6.84 2.36 -10.17
CA GLU A 46 -7.74 2.33 -11.32
C GLU A 46 -7.30 1.29 -12.37
N MET A 47 -6.01 1.26 -12.71
CA MET A 47 -5.45 0.29 -13.65
C MET A 47 -5.58 -1.15 -13.16
N ALA A 48 -5.51 -1.36 -11.84
CA ALA A 48 -5.72 -2.66 -11.22
C ALA A 48 -7.21 -3.03 -11.03
N GLY A 49 -8.14 -2.15 -11.40
CA GLY A 49 -9.59 -2.41 -11.43
C GLY A 49 -10.36 -1.90 -10.20
N GLY A 50 -9.73 -1.20 -9.25
CA GLY A 50 -10.37 -0.58 -8.09
C GLY A 50 -10.91 0.82 -8.36
N ILE A 51 -11.56 1.39 -7.35
CA ILE A 51 -12.00 2.79 -7.29
C ILE A 51 -11.21 3.50 -6.19
N PRO A 52 -10.32 4.45 -6.51
CA PRO A 52 -9.57 5.19 -5.51
C PRO A 52 -10.42 6.29 -4.84
N ILE A 53 -10.34 6.40 -3.52
CA ILE A 53 -10.93 7.48 -2.73
C ILE A 53 -9.83 8.13 -1.88
N ILE A 54 -9.61 9.41 -2.07
CA ILE A 54 -8.69 10.19 -1.23
C ILE A 54 -9.35 10.46 0.12
N ILE A 55 -8.65 10.13 1.21
CA ILE A 55 -9.14 10.37 2.56
C ILE A 55 -8.46 11.63 3.10
N PRO A 56 -9.24 12.68 3.41
CA PRO A 56 -8.67 13.90 3.98
C PRO A 56 -8.18 13.65 5.41
N GLU A 57 -7.13 14.36 5.80
CA GLU A 57 -6.63 14.35 7.17
C GLU A 57 -7.71 14.81 8.15
N THR A 58 -7.86 14.10 9.25
CA THR A 58 -8.80 14.43 10.31
C THR A 58 -8.38 13.79 11.64
N ALA A 59 -8.62 14.48 12.73
CA ALA A 59 -8.51 13.93 14.09
C ALA A 59 -9.83 13.34 14.60
N ASP A 60 -10.92 13.44 13.84
CA ASP A 60 -12.24 12.93 14.21
C ASP A 60 -12.30 11.40 13.97
N THR A 61 -12.21 10.65 15.05
CA THR A 61 -12.27 9.18 15.03
C THR A 61 -13.60 8.64 14.52
N MET A 62 -14.70 9.37 14.69
CA MET A 62 -16.01 8.98 14.15
C MET A 62 -16.02 9.15 12.63
N GLN A 63 -15.49 10.26 12.13
CA GLN A 63 -15.33 10.48 10.68
C GLN A 63 -14.45 9.39 10.05
N ILE A 64 -13.30 9.07 10.68
CA ILE A 64 -12.44 7.95 10.23
C ILE A 64 -13.24 6.65 10.16
N SER A 65 -13.95 6.32 11.26
CA SER A 65 -14.74 5.08 11.32
C SER A 65 -15.79 5.01 10.21
N GLN A 66 -16.59 6.06 10.04
CA GLN A 66 -17.63 6.10 9.00
C GLN A 66 -17.04 6.09 7.57
N THR A 67 -15.87 6.71 7.37
CA THR A 67 -15.18 6.67 6.08
C THR A 67 -14.73 5.23 5.77
N LEU A 68 -14.13 4.53 6.73
CA LEU A 68 -13.71 3.14 6.55
C LEU A 68 -14.89 2.19 6.28
N ASP A 69 -16.11 2.49 6.73
CA ASP A 69 -17.32 1.71 6.41
C ASP A 69 -17.67 1.73 4.90
N LEU A 70 -17.15 2.68 4.16
CA LEU A 70 -17.38 2.84 2.72
C LEU A 70 -16.31 2.11 1.86
N LEU A 71 -15.24 1.60 2.47
CA LEU A 71 -14.05 1.09 1.79
C LEU A 71 -13.98 -0.44 1.86
N ASP A 72 -13.39 -1.01 0.83
CA ASP A 72 -13.06 -2.44 0.75
C ASP A 72 -11.56 -2.70 1.07
N GLY A 73 -10.71 -1.67 1.07
CA GLY A 73 -9.29 -1.74 1.39
C GLY A 73 -8.66 -0.37 1.61
N MET A 74 -7.43 -0.35 2.12
CA MET A 74 -6.71 0.87 2.46
C MET A 74 -5.30 0.87 1.86
N LEU A 75 -4.90 1.97 1.22
CA LEU A 75 -3.54 2.23 0.78
C LEU A 75 -2.94 3.37 1.60
N MET A 76 -1.85 3.08 2.31
CA MET A 76 -1.04 4.08 3.00
C MET A 76 0.08 4.52 2.06
N SER A 77 0.09 5.78 1.67
CA SER A 77 1.01 6.30 0.64
C SER A 77 2.39 6.68 1.21
N GLY A 78 3.34 6.90 0.31
CA GLY A 78 4.62 7.54 0.64
C GLY A 78 4.48 9.02 0.98
N GLY A 79 5.58 9.66 1.36
CA GLY A 79 5.59 11.08 1.69
C GLY A 79 6.71 11.48 2.64
N GLU A 80 6.44 12.46 3.47
CA GLU A 80 7.32 13.09 4.44
C GLU A 80 7.85 12.08 5.47
N ASP A 81 8.92 12.39 6.18
CA ASP A 81 9.49 11.55 7.22
C ASP A 81 8.56 11.40 8.42
N VAL A 82 8.56 10.23 9.04
CA VAL A 82 7.87 9.99 10.32
C VAL A 82 8.65 10.66 11.44
N HIS A 83 7.97 11.47 12.25
CA HIS A 83 8.60 12.23 13.33
C HIS A 83 9.28 11.32 14.36
N PRO A 84 10.60 11.51 14.63
CA PRO A 84 11.42 10.66 15.51
C PRO A 84 10.86 10.47 16.92
N LYS A 85 10.11 11.43 17.45
CA LYS A 85 9.50 11.30 18.81
C LYS A 85 8.60 10.08 18.96
N PHE A 86 7.99 9.59 17.85
CA PHE A 86 7.07 8.45 17.89
C PHE A 86 7.78 7.10 18.03
N TYR A 87 9.10 7.06 17.78
CA TYR A 87 9.94 5.88 18.02
C TYR A 87 11.08 6.13 19.01
N GLY A 88 10.90 7.17 19.86
CA GLY A 88 11.79 7.42 21.01
C GLY A 88 13.14 8.05 20.68
N ASP A 89 13.24 8.72 19.52
CA ASP A 89 14.46 9.37 19.06
C ASP A 89 14.31 10.91 19.00
N THR A 90 15.43 11.61 18.83
CA THR A 90 15.49 13.06 18.61
C THR A 90 15.70 13.36 17.13
N ILE A 91 15.18 14.49 16.65
CA ILE A 91 15.35 14.90 15.24
C ILE A 91 16.83 15.06 14.92
N SER A 92 17.33 14.29 13.96
CA SER A 92 18.69 14.44 13.44
C SER A 92 18.79 15.62 12.45
N ALA A 93 20.01 16.09 12.21
CA ALA A 93 20.26 17.15 11.23
C ALA A 93 19.97 16.70 9.77
N PHE A 94 19.82 15.41 9.54
CA PHE A 94 19.57 14.79 8.23
C PHE A 94 18.14 14.25 8.07
N CYS A 95 17.30 14.38 9.12
CA CYS A 95 15.87 14.10 9.02
C CYS A 95 15.24 15.04 7.99
N GLY A 96 14.37 14.49 7.15
CA GLY A 96 13.68 15.25 6.11
C GLY A 96 12.53 16.10 6.65
N GLU A 97 11.62 16.48 5.76
CA GLU A 97 10.42 17.22 6.15
C GLU A 97 9.49 16.31 6.99
N ILE A 98 8.97 16.88 8.07
CA ILE A 98 8.05 16.19 8.99
C ILE A 98 6.66 16.84 8.90
N ASP A 99 5.63 16.03 8.91
CA ASP A 99 4.25 16.44 9.07
C ASP A 99 3.61 15.71 10.26
N GLU A 100 3.65 16.35 11.42
CA GLU A 100 3.16 15.76 12.67
C GLU A 100 1.63 15.55 12.66
N ASP A 101 0.88 16.42 11.98
CA ASP A 101 -0.58 16.29 11.86
C ASP A 101 -0.91 15.04 11.04
N ARG A 102 -0.17 14.81 9.96
CA ARG A 102 -0.26 13.59 9.16
C ARG A 102 0.12 12.34 9.96
N ASP A 103 1.21 12.38 10.75
CA ASP A 103 1.60 11.25 11.61
C ASP A 103 0.45 10.85 12.55
N ASN A 104 -0.10 11.82 13.28
CA ASN A 104 -1.20 11.59 14.22
C ASN A 104 -2.44 11.03 13.53
N TYR A 105 -2.82 11.59 12.40
CA TYR A 105 -3.94 11.12 11.58
C TYR A 105 -3.72 9.69 11.09
N GLU A 106 -2.56 9.40 10.50
CA GLU A 106 -2.30 8.08 9.94
C GLU A 106 -2.18 7.00 11.01
N PHE A 107 -1.69 7.31 12.22
CA PHE A 107 -1.76 6.39 13.36
C PHE A 107 -3.21 6.03 13.74
N LEU A 108 -4.12 7.00 13.74
CA LEU A 108 -5.54 6.75 14.00
C LEU A 108 -6.16 5.89 12.89
N LEU A 109 -5.92 6.25 11.64
CA LEU A 109 -6.43 5.57 10.47
C LEU A 109 -5.95 4.11 10.39
N MET A 110 -4.64 3.86 10.59
CA MET A 110 -4.07 2.52 10.59
C MET A 110 -4.66 1.65 11.72
N ARG A 111 -4.75 2.19 12.94
CA ARG A 111 -5.33 1.45 14.08
C ARG A 111 -6.76 1.00 13.80
N GLU A 112 -7.58 1.87 13.24
CA GLU A 112 -8.96 1.54 12.89
C GLU A 112 -9.05 0.54 11.73
N THR A 113 -8.18 0.66 10.72
CA THR A 113 -8.04 -0.28 9.61
C THR A 113 -7.66 -1.67 10.12
N MET A 114 -6.64 -1.76 11.00
CA MET A 114 -6.17 -3.02 11.60
C MET A 114 -7.24 -3.69 12.49
N LYS A 115 -7.97 -2.93 13.31
CA LYS A 115 -9.08 -3.44 14.12
C LYS A 115 -10.17 -4.10 13.28
N ARG A 116 -10.41 -3.57 12.08
CA ARG A 116 -11.39 -4.09 11.12
C ARG A 116 -10.86 -5.26 10.30
N LYS A 117 -9.57 -5.57 10.40
CA LYS A 117 -8.85 -6.52 9.54
C LYS A 117 -9.08 -6.20 8.05
N MET A 118 -9.21 -4.91 7.73
CA MET A 118 -9.36 -4.44 6.37
C MET A 118 -8.03 -4.62 5.62
N PRO A 119 -8.03 -5.17 4.39
CA PRO A 119 -6.82 -5.29 3.59
C PRO A 119 -6.08 -3.96 3.48
N MET A 120 -4.76 -3.96 3.71
CA MET A 120 -3.95 -2.75 3.66
C MET A 120 -2.66 -2.97 2.88
N LEU A 121 -2.39 -2.05 1.94
CA LEU A 121 -1.11 -1.91 1.27
C LEU A 121 -0.42 -0.65 1.76
N ALA A 122 0.78 -0.79 2.35
CA ALA A 122 1.57 0.32 2.88
C ALA A 122 2.84 0.52 2.04
N ILE A 123 3.03 1.73 1.49
CA ILE A 123 4.09 2.03 0.51
C ILE A 123 5.03 3.11 1.05
N CYS A 124 6.34 2.86 1.00
CA CYS A 124 7.41 3.78 1.38
C CYS A 124 7.21 4.30 2.82
N ARG A 125 6.79 5.55 3.02
CA ARG A 125 6.41 6.04 4.36
C ARG A 125 5.37 5.13 5.05
N GLY A 126 4.50 4.47 4.28
CA GLY A 126 3.48 3.55 4.81
C GLY A 126 4.06 2.39 5.62
N ILE A 127 5.14 1.72 5.15
CA ILE A 127 5.80 0.66 5.94
C ILE A 127 6.47 1.23 7.19
N GLN A 128 7.03 2.45 7.09
CA GLN A 128 7.72 3.10 8.18
C GLN A 128 6.77 3.45 9.32
N ILE A 129 5.65 4.12 9.02
CA ILE A 129 4.66 4.48 10.04
C ILE A 129 3.96 3.23 10.62
N LEU A 130 3.76 2.18 9.83
CA LEU A 130 3.26 0.89 10.33
C LEU A 130 4.23 0.28 11.34
N ASN A 131 5.52 0.26 11.03
CA ASN A 131 6.56 -0.25 11.91
C ASN A 131 6.59 0.54 13.24
N VAL A 132 6.55 1.86 13.18
CA VAL A 132 6.51 2.73 14.37
C VAL A 132 5.24 2.53 15.18
N LEU A 133 4.08 2.45 14.53
CA LEU A 133 2.79 2.17 15.18
C LEU A 133 2.82 0.88 16.01
N MET A 134 3.55 -0.12 15.55
CA MET A 134 3.69 -1.43 16.19
C MET A 134 4.85 -1.52 17.17
N GLY A 135 5.62 -0.44 17.36
CA GLY A 135 6.71 -0.34 18.35
C GLY A 135 8.12 -0.61 17.81
N GLY A 136 8.30 -0.56 16.50
CA GLY A 136 9.62 -0.57 15.85
C GLY A 136 10.25 0.82 15.77
N THR A 137 11.47 0.89 15.25
CA THR A 137 12.24 2.12 15.06
C THR A 137 12.65 2.33 13.61
N LEU A 138 13.17 3.52 13.29
CA LEU A 138 13.60 3.88 11.93
C LEU A 138 15.05 4.38 11.94
N TYR A 139 15.76 4.16 10.82
CA TYR A 139 16.87 5.01 10.40
C TYR A 139 16.27 6.33 9.91
N GLN A 140 16.75 7.46 10.40
CA GLN A 140 16.31 8.77 9.93
C GLN A 140 16.94 9.13 8.58
N ASP A 141 18.18 8.66 8.36
CA ASP A 141 18.92 8.91 7.12
C ASP A 141 19.90 7.77 6.83
N LEU A 142 19.60 6.94 5.84
CA LEU A 142 20.44 5.80 5.46
C LEU A 142 21.88 6.19 5.11
N PRO A 143 22.14 7.26 4.30
CA PRO A 143 23.51 7.66 4.00
C PRO A 143 24.37 7.91 5.23
N THR A 144 23.78 8.42 6.31
CA THR A 144 24.49 8.78 7.55
C THR A 144 24.55 7.62 8.54
N GLU A 145 23.45 6.89 8.74
CA GLU A 145 23.33 5.89 9.79
C GLU A 145 23.64 4.47 9.31
N HIS A 146 23.52 4.22 8.01
CA HIS A 146 23.76 2.92 7.37
C HIS A 146 24.43 3.09 5.99
N PRO A 147 25.63 3.69 5.90
CA PRO A 147 26.27 3.98 4.63
C PRO A 147 26.54 2.70 3.83
N SER A 148 26.11 2.69 2.56
CA SER A 148 26.27 1.59 1.62
C SER A 148 26.38 2.09 0.17
N GLU A 149 26.74 1.17 -0.75
CA GLU A 149 26.76 1.46 -2.21
C GLU A 149 25.36 1.22 -2.84
N VAL A 150 24.38 0.75 -2.09
CA VAL A 150 23.02 0.52 -2.59
C VAL A 150 22.29 1.85 -2.71
N ASN A 151 21.73 2.11 -3.89
CA ASN A 151 21.01 3.35 -4.14
C ASN A 151 19.52 3.24 -3.72
N HIS A 152 19.19 3.72 -2.54
CA HIS A 152 17.81 3.79 -2.05
C HIS A 152 17.06 5.06 -2.48
N SER A 153 17.75 6.08 -3.01
CA SER A 153 17.16 7.38 -3.34
C SER A 153 17.45 7.78 -4.79
N GLN A 154 16.66 7.24 -5.72
CA GLN A 154 16.73 7.64 -7.11
C GLN A 154 16.25 9.07 -7.33
N SER A 155 16.83 9.77 -8.31
CA SER A 155 16.34 11.08 -8.75
C SER A 155 14.90 10.99 -9.26
N GLU A 156 14.11 12.05 -9.05
CA GLU A 156 12.75 12.14 -9.57
C GLU A 156 12.71 11.98 -11.10
N GLY A 157 11.68 11.28 -11.58
CA GLY A 157 11.45 11.06 -13.02
C GLY A 157 12.21 9.87 -13.65
N LEU A 158 13.13 9.24 -12.93
CA LEU A 158 13.73 8.00 -13.40
C LEU A 158 12.81 6.82 -13.07
N VAL A 159 12.45 6.06 -14.10
CA VAL A 159 11.69 4.80 -14.02
C VAL A 159 12.66 3.63 -14.22
N LEU A 160 13.84 3.74 -13.62
CA LEU A 160 14.85 2.69 -13.66
C LEU A 160 14.88 2.00 -12.30
N ASP A 161 15.15 0.70 -12.34
CA ASP A 161 15.40 -0.08 -11.16
C ASP A 161 16.61 0.50 -10.38
N ALA A 162 16.39 0.83 -9.11
CA ALA A 162 17.42 1.40 -8.24
C ALA A 162 18.38 0.33 -7.74
N HIS A 163 17.81 -0.74 -7.23
CA HIS A 163 18.51 -1.91 -6.71
C HIS A 163 17.60 -3.15 -6.78
N GLU A 164 18.17 -4.31 -6.50
CA GLU A 164 17.41 -5.55 -6.35
C GLU A 164 16.98 -5.74 -4.89
N VAL A 165 15.92 -6.53 -4.69
CA VAL A 165 15.49 -7.02 -3.37
C VAL A 165 15.43 -8.54 -3.37
N ASP A 166 15.90 -9.16 -2.30
CA ASP A 166 15.79 -10.59 -2.05
C ASP A 166 14.49 -10.88 -1.30
N ILE A 167 13.58 -11.61 -1.96
CA ILE A 167 12.24 -11.92 -1.43
C ILE A 167 12.32 -13.28 -0.71
N LEU A 168 11.83 -13.30 0.53
CA LEU A 168 11.83 -14.50 1.34
C LEU A 168 10.75 -15.48 0.87
N PRO A 169 11.06 -16.79 0.77
CA PRO A 169 10.08 -17.81 0.45
C PRO A 169 8.99 -17.89 1.54
N ASP A 170 7.84 -18.46 1.19
CA ASP A 170 6.67 -18.62 2.05
C ASP A 170 5.97 -17.32 2.52
N THR A 171 6.37 -16.16 1.99
CA THR A 171 5.69 -14.88 2.22
C THR A 171 4.53 -14.66 1.24
N GLU A 172 3.58 -13.79 1.60
CA GLU A 172 2.51 -13.37 0.66
C GLU A 172 3.12 -12.64 -0.53
N LEU A 173 4.14 -11.81 -0.30
CA LEU A 173 4.89 -11.15 -1.37
C LEU A 173 5.44 -12.17 -2.37
N TYR A 174 6.10 -13.23 -1.89
CA TYR A 174 6.61 -14.30 -2.76
C TYR A 174 5.51 -14.98 -3.57
N LYS A 175 4.38 -15.28 -2.95
CA LYS A 175 3.22 -15.89 -3.65
C LYS A 175 2.68 -15.01 -4.77
N ILE A 176 2.72 -13.68 -4.60
CA ILE A 176 2.28 -12.71 -5.60
C ILE A 176 3.26 -12.60 -6.75
N VAL A 177 4.55 -12.41 -6.43
CA VAL A 177 5.61 -12.13 -7.41
C VAL A 177 6.10 -13.40 -8.10
N GLY A 178 6.21 -14.51 -7.35
CA GLY A 178 6.69 -15.81 -7.87
C GLY A 178 8.19 -15.86 -8.14
N LYS A 179 8.99 -14.96 -7.53
CA LYS A 179 10.44 -14.84 -7.71
C LYS A 179 11.12 -14.62 -6.36
N ASN A 180 12.35 -15.10 -6.19
CA ASN A 180 13.18 -14.87 -5.00
C ASN A 180 13.90 -13.51 -5.05
N ARG A 181 13.94 -12.85 -6.21
CA ARG A 181 14.63 -11.58 -6.42
C ARG A 181 13.95 -10.77 -7.51
N MET A 182 13.87 -9.47 -7.32
CA MET A 182 13.37 -8.53 -8.31
C MET A 182 14.03 -7.16 -8.13
N ALA A 183 14.10 -6.39 -9.22
CA ALA A 183 14.53 -5.02 -9.18
C ALA A 183 13.37 -4.09 -8.79
N VAL A 184 13.65 -3.00 -8.09
CA VAL A 184 12.65 -2.07 -7.56
C VAL A 184 13.00 -0.61 -7.82
N THR A 185 11.96 0.23 -7.92
CA THR A 185 12.08 1.68 -7.98
C THR A 185 12.11 2.24 -6.57
N SER A 186 13.23 2.79 -6.13
CA SER A 186 13.45 3.21 -4.74
C SER A 186 13.67 4.72 -4.62
N ARG A 187 13.01 5.36 -3.67
CA ARG A 187 13.09 6.81 -3.41
C ARG A 187 12.83 7.10 -1.93
N HIS A 188 13.73 6.66 -1.09
CA HIS A 188 13.67 6.93 0.35
C HIS A 188 15.08 7.10 0.91
N HIS A 189 15.22 7.85 1.98
CA HIS A 189 16.43 7.94 2.79
C HIS A 189 16.15 7.49 4.24
N GLN A 190 14.89 7.55 4.68
CA GLN A 190 14.42 6.95 5.93
C GLN A 190 14.03 5.48 5.66
N ALA A 191 14.26 4.57 6.62
CA ALA A 191 13.92 3.15 6.51
C ALA A 191 13.67 2.49 7.87
N VAL A 192 13.04 1.30 7.85
CA VAL A 192 12.89 0.46 9.05
C VAL A 192 14.27 0.06 9.59
N LYS A 193 14.49 0.28 10.91
CA LYS A 193 15.69 -0.10 11.66
C LYS A 193 15.42 -1.34 12.50
N ASP A 194 14.67 -1.20 13.57
CA ASP A 194 14.22 -2.34 14.37
C ASP A 194 12.81 -2.72 13.93
N VAL A 195 12.65 -3.94 13.46
CA VAL A 195 11.34 -4.45 13.02
C VAL A 195 10.43 -4.64 14.22
N ALA A 196 9.23 -4.09 14.13
CA ALA A 196 8.24 -4.19 15.20
C ALA A 196 7.82 -5.63 15.49
N PRO A 197 7.51 -5.97 16.75
CA PRO A 197 6.94 -7.28 17.10
C PRO A 197 5.65 -7.56 16.30
N GLY A 198 5.58 -8.77 15.73
CA GLY A 198 4.42 -9.21 14.94
C GLY A 198 4.45 -8.82 13.45
N MET A 199 5.43 -8.02 13.00
CA MET A 199 5.71 -7.87 11.58
C MET A 199 6.68 -8.95 11.10
N ARG A 200 6.37 -9.59 9.98
CA ARG A 200 7.24 -10.56 9.31
C ARG A 200 7.93 -9.89 8.13
N VAL A 201 9.26 -9.87 8.12
CA VAL A 201 10.00 -9.36 6.96
C VAL A 201 9.73 -10.27 5.76
N ALA A 202 9.48 -9.66 4.61
CA ALA A 202 9.20 -10.33 3.35
C ALA A 202 10.29 -10.13 2.29
N ALA A 203 11.05 -9.03 2.37
CA ALA A 203 12.18 -8.79 1.49
C ALA A 203 13.26 -7.93 2.14
N TRP A 204 14.51 -8.12 1.69
CA TRP A 204 15.69 -7.36 2.07
C TRP A 204 16.40 -6.80 0.85
N SER A 205 17.00 -5.61 0.99
CA SER A 205 18.00 -5.13 0.04
C SER A 205 19.36 -5.83 0.24
N PRO A 206 20.32 -5.71 -0.70
CA PRO A 206 21.65 -6.30 -0.58
C PRO A 206 22.44 -5.82 0.63
N ASP A 207 22.18 -4.63 1.13
CA ASP A 207 22.78 -4.04 2.33
C ASP A 207 21.96 -4.26 3.60
N SER A 208 21.02 -5.19 3.57
CA SER A 208 20.23 -5.62 4.73
C SER A 208 19.24 -4.57 5.28
N ILE A 209 18.77 -3.66 4.44
CA ILE A 209 17.62 -2.82 4.77
C ILE A 209 16.33 -3.60 4.51
N VAL A 210 15.33 -3.45 5.38
CA VAL A 210 13.99 -4.04 5.19
C VAL A 210 13.29 -3.35 4.03
N GLU A 211 12.99 -4.11 3.00
CA GLU A 211 12.31 -3.60 1.81
C GLU A 211 10.84 -4.02 1.73
N ALA A 212 10.47 -5.10 2.39
CA ALA A 212 9.07 -5.47 2.57
C ALA A 212 8.82 -6.19 3.88
N ALA A 213 7.62 -5.99 4.43
CA ALA A 213 7.13 -6.72 5.59
C ALA A 213 5.62 -6.99 5.43
N GLU A 214 5.11 -7.96 6.19
CA GLU A 214 3.72 -8.35 6.11
C GLU A 214 3.17 -8.76 7.48
N ILE A 215 1.83 -8.66 7.62
CA ILE A 215 1.07 -9.18 8.76
C ILE A 215 -0.10 -9.97 8.16
N PRO A 216 0.11 -11.25 7.82
CA PRO A 216 -0.88 -12.04 7.08
C PRO A 216 -2.23 -12.15 7.78
N GLU A 217 -2.24 -12.23 9.11
CA GLU A 217 -3.45 -12.36 9.93
C GLU A 217 -4.36 -11.11 9.85
N LEU A 218 -3.80 -9.99 9.40
CA LEU A 218 -4.50 -8.72 9.19
C LEU A 218 -4.64 -8.34 7.71
N SER A 219 -4.18 -9.21 6.78
CA SER A 219 -4.15 -8.92 5.34
C SER A 219 -3.36 -7.64 5.02
N ILE A 220 -2.21 -7.45 5.68
CA ILE A 220 -1.35 -6.28 5.49
C ILE A 220 -0.09 -6.69 4.73
N LEU A 221 0.19 -5.98 3.65
CA LEU A 221 1.45 -6.03 2.91
C LEU A 221 2.05 -4.64 2.87
N ALA A 222 3.34 -4.53 3.21
CA ALA A 222 4.05 -3.27 3.26
C ALA A 222 5.34 -3.36 2.46
N VAL A 223 5.64 -2.34 1.64
CA VAL A 223 6.83 -2.27 0.79
C VAL A 223 7.50 -0.91 0.92
N GLN A 224 8.84 -0.89 0.90
CA GLN A 224 9.61 0.35 1.01
C GLN A 224 9.76 1.06 -0.33
N TRP A 225 9.73 0.31 -1.45
CA TRP A 225 9.80 0.84 -2.81
C TRP A 225 8.46 1.39 -3.32
N HIS A 226 8.44 1.88 -4.59
CA HIS A 226 7.29 2.55 -5.21
C HIS A 226 6.68 1.77 -6.39
N PRO A 227 5.92 0.68 -6.14
CA PRO A 227 5.32 -0.12 -7.22
C PRO A 227 4.28 0.65 -8.05
N GLU A 228 3.62 1.69 -7.51
CA GLU A 228 2.67 2.53 -8.24
C GLU A 228 3.31 3.22 -9.45
N THR A 229 4.58 3.58 -9.34
CA THR A 229 5.32 4.20 -10.43
C THR A 229 5.47 3.22 -11.60
N ASN A 230 5.82 1.97 -11.30
CA ASN A 230 5.98 0.92 -12.31
C ASN A 230 4.64 0.57 -12.97
N VAL A 231 3.53 0.49 -12.20
CA VAL A 231 2.18 0.28 -12.75
C VAL A 231 1.83 1.34 -13.79
N VAL A 232 2.00 2.62 -13.45
CA VAL A 232 1.65 3.73 -14.35
C VAL A 232 2.52 3.75 -15.61
N ASN A 233 3.73 3.21 -15.54
CA ASN A 233 4.62 3.06 -16.68
C ASN A 233 4.44 1.73 -17.43
N GLY A 234 3.42 0.93 -17.10
CA GLY A 234 3.01 -0.23 -17.87
C GLY A 234 3.70 -1.53 -17.50
N ASP A 235 4.33 -1.62 -16.31
CA ASP A 235 4.92 -2.87 -15.82
C ASP A 235 3.81 -3.87 -15.44
N PRO A 236 3.73 -5.03 -16.12
CA PRO A 236 2.70 -6.03 -15.85
C PRO A 236 2.89 -6.75 -14.50
N GLU A 237 4.11 -6.84 -13.96
CA GLU A 237 4.37 -7.47 -12.67
C GLU A 237 3.91 -6.56 -11.53
N ALA A 238 4.21 -5.28 -11.60
CA ALA A 238 3.70 -4.29 -10.66
C ALA A 238 2.16 -4.20 -10.71
N LEU A 239 1.57 -4.29 -11.91
CA LEU A 239 0.11 -4.35 -12.06
C LEU A 239 -0.49 -5.60 -11.41
N LYS A 240 0.15 -6.77 -11.56
CA LYS A 240 -0.27 -8.02 -10.89
C LYS A 240 -0.21 -7.89 -9.37
N PHE A 241 0.82 -7.23 -8.83
CA PHE A 241 0.95 -6.94 -7.40
C PHE A 241 -0.25 -6.13 -6.89
N TYR A 242 -0.58 -5.02 -7.56
CA TYR A 242 -1.75 -4.20 -7.23
C TYR A 242 -3.08 -4.95 -7.41
N ALA A 243 -3.23 -5.70 -8.50
CA ALA A 243 -4.45 -6.49 -8.75
C ALA A 243 -4.70 -7.53 -7.65
N LYS A 244 -3.62 -8.11 -7.09
CA LYS A 244 -3.73 -9.03 -5.96
C LYS A 244 -4.17 -8.33 -4.66
N PHE A 245 -3.70 -7.12 -4.42
CA PHE A 245 -4.16 -6.31 -3.28
C PHE A 245 -5.64 -5.94 -3.40
N ILE A 246 -6.11 -5.65 -4.62
CA ILE A 246 -7.49 -5.18 -4.89
C ILE A 246 -8.49 -6.36 -4.97
N SER A 247 -8.04 -7.60 -5.19
CA SER A 247 -8.91 -8.78 -5.32
C SER A 247 -9.36 -9.35 -3.99
#